data_a1d6c6286f3d069d2160362f07dcaea1
#
_entry.id   a1d6c6286f3d069d2160362f07dcaea1
#
_cell.length_a   1.000
_cell.length_b   1.000
_cell.length_c   1.000
_cell.angle_alpha   90.00
_cell.angle_beta   90.00
_cell.angle_gamma   90.00
#
_symmetry.space_group_name_H-M   'P 1'
#
loop_
_entity.id
_entity.type
_entity.pdbx_description
1 polymer ?
#
loop_
_entity_poly.entity_id
_entity_poly.type
_entity_poly.pdbx_seq_one_letter_code
_entity_poly.pdbx_strand_id
1 'polypeptide(L)'
;MRVVGWNIRAGGGRRVELIAAQLDAWAPDIVALSEFRATPPSQHLAEALAARGLAFQQAALDPGQLSRNGLLVASRWPLKPIRARSAPSEPCRWLLVGVDAPAPFTLGARGGEATRE
;
A
#
# COMPACT_ATOMS: atom_id res chain seq x y z
N MET A 1 -13.34 3.87 -11.24
CA MET A 1 -12.18 3.77 -10.34
C MET A 1 -11.73 2.33 -10.23
N ARG A 2 -10.42 2.12 -10.24
CA ARG A 2 -9.84 0.78 -10.10
C ARG A 2 -8.94 0.72 -8.86
N VAL A 3 -9.28 -0.16 -7.93
CA VAL A 3 -8.50 -0.44 -6.73
C VAL A 3 -7.93 -1.85 -6.83
N VAL A 4 -6.62 -1.99 -6.64
CA VAL A 4 -5.95 -3.28 -6.69
C VAL A 4 -5.34 -3.58 -5.33
N GLY A 5 -5.66 -4.76 -4.78
CA GLY A 5 -5.00 -5.31 -3.60
C GLY A 5 -4.12 -6.46 -4.01
N TRP A 6 -2.88 -6.50 -3.53
CA TRP A 6 -1.93 -7.55 -3.91
C TRP A 6 -0.96 -7.86 -2.77
N ASN A 7 -0.83 -9.14 -2.46
CA ASN A 7 0.23 -9.62 -1.57
C ASN A 7 1.49 -9.84 -2.40
N ILE A 8 2.49 -8.98 -2.23
CA ILE A 8 3.71 -9.02 -3.04
C ILE A 8 4.74 -10.04 -2.55
N ARG A 9 4.47 -10.67 -1.41
CA ARG A 9 5.30 -11.69 -0.76
C ARG A 9 6.71 -11.22 -0.41
N ALA A 10 7.01 -11.27 0.87
CA ALA A 10 8.35 -11.02 1.40
C ALA A 10 9.03 -9.74 0.87
N GLY A 11 8.26 -8.65 0.76
CA GLY A 11 8.77 -7.37 0.28
C GLY A 11 9.02 -7.29 -1.22
N GLY A 12 8.58 -8.26 -2.00
CA GLY A 12 8.72 -8.31 -3.46
C GLY A 12 10.06 -8.81 -3.97
N GLY A 13 11.16 -8.54 -3.26
CA GLY A 13 12.49 -9.05 -3.60
C GLY A 13 12.88 -8.78 -5.06
N ARG A 14 13.35 -9.80 -5.75
CA ARG A 14 13.77 -9.71 -7.16
C ARG A 14 12.60 -9.51 -8.14
N ARG A 15 11.38 -9.66 -7.66
CA ARG A 15 10.17 -9.56 -8.50
C ARG A 15 9.60 -8.15 -8.60
N VAL A 16 10.21 -7.15 -7.93
CA VAL A 16 9.63 -5.80 -7.88
C VAL A 16 9.46 -5.16 -9.27
N GLU A 17 10.36 -5.44 -10.21
CA GLU A 17 10.22 -4.93 -11.57
C GLU A 17 9.01 -5.54 -12.29
N LEU A 18 8.79 -6.85 -12.11
CA LEU A 18 7.63 -7.54 -12.69
C LEU A 18 6.34 -7.08 -12.01
N ILE A 19 6.37 -6.87 -10.69
CA ILE A 19 5.23 -6.35 -9.93
C ILE A 19 4.86 -4.95 -10.44
N ALA A 20 5.83 -4.07 -10.57
CA ALA A 20 5.61 -2.71 -11.08
C ALA A 20 5.03 -2.73 -12.49
N ALA A 21 5.56 -3.59 -13.37
CA ALA A 21 5.07 -3.72 -14.74
C ALA A 21 3.63 -4.23 -14.78
N GLN A 22 3.28 -5.20 -13.93
CA GLN A 22 1.92 -5.73 -13.87
C GLN A 22 0.94 -4.67 -13.33
N LEU A 23 1.32 -3.93 -12.31
CA LEU A 23 0.49 -2.85 -11.78
C LEU A 23 0.29 -1.75 -12.81
N ASP A 24 1.34 -1.41 -13.56
CA ASP A 24 1.23 -0.43 -14.65
C ASP A 24 0.25 -0.90 -15.73
N ALA A 25 0.30 -2.18 -16.10
CA ALA A 25 -0.61 -2.78 -17.07
C ALA A 25 -2.07 -2.74 -16.61
N TRP A 26 -2.32 -2.94 -15.32
CA TRP A 26 -3.67 -2.85 -14.76
C TRP A 26 -4.16 -1.41 -14.63
N ALA A 27 -3.29 -0.44 -14.66
CA ALA A 27 -3.60 1.00 -14.54
C ALA A 27 -4.52 1.32 -13.36
N PRO A 28 -4.13 0.97 -12.12
CA PRO A 28 -4.97 1.23 -10.96
C PRO A 28 -4.96 2.71 -10.59
N ASP A 29 -6.03 3.15 -9.94
CA ASP A 29 -6.09 4.46 -9.30
C ASP A 29 -5.55 4.40 -7.88
N ILE A 30 -5.70 3.25 -7.24
CA ILE A 30 -5.22 3.00 -5.88
C ILE A 30 -4.70 1.57 -5.80
N VAL A 31 -3.58 1.39 -5.11
CA VAL A 31 -2.97 0.09 -4.85
C VAL A 31 -2.82 -0.09 -3.34
N ALA A 32 -3.20 -1.27 -2.85
CA ALA A 32 -2.92 -1.69 -1.49
C ALA A 32 -2.04 -2.94 -1.54
N LEU A 33 -0.82 -2.82 -1.07
CA LEU A 33 0.16 -3.90 -1.07
C LEU A 33 0.33 -4.47 0.33
N SER A 34 0.19 -5.79 0.48
CA SER A 34 0.54 -6.51 1.71
C SER A 34 1.88 -7.21 1.54
N GLU A 35 2.51 -7.52 2.68
CA GLU A 35 3.90 -7.98 2.76
C GLU A 35 4.89 -7.01 2.13
N PHE A 36 4.55 -5.73 2.13
CA PHE A 36 5.46 -4.63 1.82
C PHE A 36 6.42 -4.43 3.00
N ARG A 37 7.68 -4.16 2.72
CA ARG A 37 8.70 -4.05 3.76
C ARG A 37 9.47 -2.74 3.68
N ALA A 38 10.16 -2.38 4.76
CA ALA A 38 11.09 -1.23 4.77
C ALA A 38 12.45 -1.62 4.19
N THR A 39 12.48 -2.39 3.12
CA THR A 39 13.69 -2.89 2.46
C THR A 39 13.91 -2.19 1.12
N PRO A 40 15.14 -2.15 0.59
CA PRO A 40 15.40 -1.49 -0.69
C PRO A 40 14.50 -1.95 -1.85
N PRO A 41 14.21 -3.25 -2.05
CA PRO A 41 13.29 -3.66 -3.12
C PRO A 41 11.89 -3.06 -2.97
N SER A 42 11.32 -3.08 -1.75
CA SER A 42 10.00 -2.51 -1.50
C SER A 42 10.00 -0.99 -1.70
N GLN A 43 11.03 -0.30 -1.27
CA GLN A 43 11.17 1.15 -1.47
C GLN A 43 11.29 1.49 -2.95
N HIS A 44 12.03 0.70 -3.70
CA HIS A 44 12.14 0.85 -5.15
C HIS A 44 10.78 0.72 -5.83
N LEU A 45 9.98 -0.27 -5.39
CA LEU A 45 8.62 -0.44 -5.88
C LEU A 45 7.74 0.77 -5.58
N ALA A 46 7.81 1.31 -4.35
CA ALA A 46 7.05 2.49 -3.98
C ALA A 46 7.43 3.71 -4.85
N GLU A 47 8.71 3.91 -5.11
CA GLU A 47 9.20 4.97 -5.99
C GLU A 47 8.71 4.78 -7.43
N ALA A 48 8.72 3.56 -7.94
CA ALA A 48 8.22 3.25 -9.28
C ALA A 48 6.72 3.56 -9.41
N LEU A 49 5.94 3.25 -8.37
CA LEU A 49 4.51 3.59 -8.36
C LEU A 49 4.28 5.10 -8.30
N ALA A 50 5.07 5.82 -7.51
CA ALA A 50 4.98 7.27 -7.44
C ALA A 50 5.30 7.92 -8.80
N ALA A 51 6.31 7.43 -9.50
CA ALA A 51 6.70 7.93 -10.82
C ALA A 51 5.60 7.71 -11.86
N ARG A 52 4.70 6.76 -11.63
CA ARG A 52 3.58 6.46 -12.52
C ARG A 52 2.26 7.11 -12.12
N GLY A 53 2.31 8.05 -11.18
CA GLY A 53 1.15 8.83 -10.77
C GLY A 53 0.49 8.40 -9.46
N LEU A 54 0.95 7.32 -8.83
CA LEU A 54 0.49 6.89 -7.51
C LEU A 54 1.40 7.50 -6.44
N ALA A 55 1.45 8.83 -6.42
CA ALA A 55 2.43 9.58 -5.64
C ALA A 55 2.02 9.82 -4.19
N PHE A 56 0.76 9.69 -3.86
CA PHE A 56 0.28 9.82 -2.49
C PHE A 56 0.34 8.46 -1.83
N GLN A 57 1.18 8.31 -0.80
CA GLN A 57 1.46 7.01 -0.23
C GLN A 57 1.42 7.05 1.29
N GLN A 58 0.86 6.00 1.90
CA GLN A 58 0.86 5.77 3.34
C GLN A 58 1.30 4.34 3.58
N ALA A 59 2.18 4.15 4.54
CA ALA A 59 2.70 2.83 4.88
C ALA A 59 2.51 2.53 6.36
N ALA A 60 2.32 1.27 6.69
CA ALA A 60 2.38 0.75 8.05
C ALA A 60 3.58 -0.19 8.12
N LEU A 61 4.67 0.30 8.67
CA LEU A 61 5.96 -0.39 8.74
C LEU A 61 6.50 -0.37 10.16
N ASP A 62 7.32 -1.37 10.50
CA ASP A 62 8.06 -1.41 11.75
C ASP A 62 9.46 -0.85 11.52
N PRO A 63 9.79 0.35 12.04
CA PRO A 63 11.12 0.94 11.84
C PRO A 63 12.24 0.16 12.54
N GLY A 64 11.90 -0.67 13.53
CA GLY A 64 12.87 -1.51 14.24
C GLY A 64 13.17 -2.83 13.57
N GLN A 65 12.38 -3.24 12.58
CA GLN A 65 12.53 -4.52 11.88
C GLN A 65 12.24 -4.35 10.40
N LEU A 66 13.27 -4.02 9.62
CA LEU A 66 13.11 -3.70 8.21
C LEU A 66 12.52 -4.83 7.38
N SER A 67 12.79 -6.09 7.76
CA SER A 67 12.28 -7.27 7.05
C SER A 67 10.91 -7.73 7.52
N ARG A 68 10.27 -7.00 8.45
CA ARG A 68 8.93 -7.33 8.90
C ARG A 68 7.91 -6.92 7.83
N ASN A 69 6.95 -7.81 7.57
CA ASN A 69 5.87 -7.52 6.64
C ASN A 69 4.98 -6.40 7.15
N GLY A 70 4.72 -5.45 6.30
CA GLY A 70 3.85 -4.32 6.55
C GLY A 70 2.90 -4.09 5.39
N LEU A 71 2.43 -2.86 5.25
CA LEU A 71 1.44 -2.47 4.25
C LEU A 71 1.85 -1.17 3.58
N LEU A 72 1.48 -1.04 2.30
CA LEU A 72 1.56 0.23 1.57
C LEU A 72 0.23 0.48 0.85
N VAL A 73 -0.29 1.69 0.97
CA VAL A 73 -1.33 2.20 0.09
C VAL A 73 -0.72 3.31 -0.75
N ALA A 74 -0.83 3.19 -2.06
CA ALA A 74 -0.39 4.19 -3.03
C ALA A 74 -1.57 4.64 -3.86
N SER A 75 -1.75 5.94 -4.04
CA SER A 75 -2.96 6.53 -4.60
C SER A 75 -2.65 7.65 -5.57
N ARG A 76 -3.52 7.81 -6.56
CA ARG A 76 -3.57 8.97 -7.44
C ARG A 76 -4.03 10.23 -6.71
N TRP A 77 -4.79 10.06 -5.62
CA TRP A 77 -5.38 11.16 -4.84
C TRP A 77 -4.78 11.25 -3.45
N PRO A 78 -4.83 12.43 -2.81
CA PRO A 78 -4.33 12.59 -1.46
C PRO A 78 -4.92 11.58 -0.49
N LEU A 79 -4.09 11.12 0.44
CA LEU A 79 -4.46 10.19 1.49
C LEU A 79 -4.37 10.88 2.84
N LYS A 80 -5.30 10.53 3.73
CA LYS A 80 -5.31 11.01 5.11
C LYS A 80 -5.35 9.80 6.04
N PRO A 81 -4.39 9.63 6.93
CA PRO A 81 -4.45 8.54 7.90
C PRO A 81 -5.66 8.70 8.81
N ILE A 82 -6.35 7.60 9.06
CA ILE A 82 -7.50 7.55 9.96
C ILE A 82 -7.16 6.63 11.12
N ARG A 83 -7.45 7.10 12.34
CA ARG A 83 -7.26 6.30 13.54
C ARG A 83 -8.58 5.58 13.84
N ALA A 84 -8.55 4.24 13.78
CA ALA A 84 -9.70 3.42 14.14
C ALA A 84 -9.88 3.40 15.67
N ARG A 85 -11.14 3.36 16.13
CA ARG A 85 -11.45 3.29 17.57
C ARG A 85 -10.96 1.99 18.21
N SER A 86 -10.96 0.91 17.46
CA SER A 86 -10.53 -0.41 17.92
C SER A 86 -9.45 -0.93 17.01
N ALA A 87 -8.33 -0.19 16.93
CA ALA A 87 -7.20 -0.60 16.12
C ALA A 87 -6.63 -1.92 16.64
N PRO A 88 -6.25 -2.85 15.73
CA PRO A 88 -5.57 -4.06 16.14
C PRO A 88 -4.28 -3.78 16.88
N SER A 89 -3.84 -4.71 17.72
CA SER A 89 -2.63 -4.58 18.50
C SER A 89 -1.35 -4.62 17.67
N GLU A 90 -1.43 -5.05 16.40
CA GLU A 90 -0.29 -5.14 15.49
C GLU A 90 -0.37 -4.04 14.43
N PRO A 91 0.27 -2.87 14.64
CA PRO A 91 0.09 -1.71 13.77
C PRO A 91 0.61 -1.91 12.35
N CYS A 92 1.57 -2.83 12.14
CA CYS A 92 2.12 -3.10 10.81
C CYS A 92 1.19 -3.94 9.93
N ARG A 93 0.10 -4.47 10.48
CA ARG A 93 -0.83 -5.34 9.77
C ARG A 93 -2.16 -4.68 9.47
N TRP A 94 -2.28 -3.42 9.80
CA TRP A 94 -3.52 -2.66 9.63
C TRP A 94 -3.23 -1.25 9.18
N LEU A 95 -3.97 -0.78 8.18
CA LEU A 95 -3.85 0.59 7.69
C LEU A 95 -5.21 1.07 7.22
N LEU A 96 -5.66 2.20 7.78
CA LEU A 96 -6.92 2.82 7.42
C LEU A 96 -6.64 4.23 6.92
N VAL A 97 -7.11 4.55 5.73
CA VAL A 97 -6.87 5.86 5.11
C VAL A 97 -8.15 6.43 4.53
N GLY A 98 -8.31 7.75 4.65
CA GLY A 98 -9.28 8.50 3.87
C GLY A 98 -8.68 8.81 2.51
N VAL A 99 -9.43 8.61 1.44
CA VAL A 99 -9.00 8.89 0.08
C VAL A 99 -9.76 10.10 -0.44
N ASP A 100 -9.05 11.17 -0.75
CA ASP A 100 -9.62 12.41 -1.27
C ASP A 100 -9.81 12.35 -2.80
N ALA A 101 -10.56 11.35 -3.23
CA ALA A 101 -10.99 11.18 -4.62
C ALA A 101 -12.17 12.11 -4.92
N PRO A 102 -12.58 12.26 -6.19
CA PRO A 102 -13.77 13.05 -6.53
C PRO A 102 -15.01 12.66 -5.75
N ALA A 103 -15.18 11.36 -5.44
CA ALA A 103 -16.15 10.86 -4.46
C ALA A 103 -15.35 10.28 -3.29
N PRO A 104 -15.09 11.03 -2.23
CA PRO A 104 -14.21 10.58 -1.15
C PRO A 104 -14.72 9.31 -0.45
N PHE A 105 -13.78 8.48 -0.02
CA PHE A 105 -14.11 7.23 0.67
C PHE A 105 -12.99 6.83 1.63
N THR A 106 -13.26 5.84 2.45
CA THR A 106 -12.29 5.24 3.37
C THR A 106 -11.85 3.89 2.84
N LEU A 107 -10.55 3.62 2.87
CA LEU A 107 -9.96 2.35 2.49
C LEU A 107 -9.28 1.72 3.69
N GLY A 108 -9.66 0.48 4.00
CA GLY A 108 -8.99 -0.33 5.01
C GLY A 108 -8.16 -1.41 4.35
N ALA A 109 -6.92 -1.57 4.79
CA ALA A 109 -6.02 -2.62 4.35
C ALA A 109 -5.45 -3.36 5.54
N ARG A 110 -5.35 -4.68 5.45
CA ARG A 110 -4.70 -5.50 6.47
C ARG A 110 -3.87 -6.59 5.81
N GLY A 111 -3.01 -7.24 6.58
CA GLY A 111 -2.12 -8.27 6.07
C GLY A 111 -2.87 -9.31 5.24
N GLY A 112 -2.55 -9.39 3.95
CA GLY A 112 -3.17 -10.30 2.99
C GLY A 112 -4.48 -9.83 2.37
N GLU A 113 -5.09 -8.74 2.86
CA GLU A 113 -6.39 -8.27 2.38
C GLU A 113 -6.48 -6.75 2.30
N ALA A 114 -7.30 -6.27 1.38
CA ALA A 114 -7.71 -4.88 1.33
C ALA A 114 -9.23 -4.83 1.16
N THR A 115 -9.89 -3.99 1.96
CA THR A 115 -11.33 -3.80 1.87
C THR A 115 -11.67 -2.33 1.73
N ARG A 116 -12.70 -2.06 0.95
CA ARG A 116 -13.23 -0.73 0.74
C ARG A 116 -14.49 -0.55 1.58
N GLU A 117 -14.52 0.55 2.32
CA GLU A 117 -15.68 0.94 3.12
C GLU A 117 -16.19 2.32 2.71
#